data_997ec15da026ddd65c7ef707056800d0
#
_entry.id   997ec15da026ddd65c7ef707056800d0
#
_cell.length_a   1.000
_cell.length_b   1.000
_cell.length_c   1.000
_cell.angle_alpha   90.00
_cell.angle_beta   90.00
_cell.angle_gamma   90.00
#
_symmetry.space_group_name_H-M   'P 1'
#
loop_
_entity.id
_entity.type
_entity.pdbx_description
1 polymer ?
#
loop_
_entity_poly.entity_id
_entity_poly.type
_entity_poly.pdbx_seq_one_letter_code
_entity_poly.pdbx_strand_id
1 'polypeptide(L)'
;GGLAAVNDVSTVIEAGKINAIIGPNGAGKTTFFNLISSMHKPTSGTITFNGQDVTSLRPDQVAKLGVARTFQSTSLFDKATVLDNLIVGHRLRTHSGLWDVLRGSSRLREEERVCREKARDALDFVGLSHIAYRLAGDITQEERKRVAFALALATDPKLLLLDEPAGGVNPEETEGL
;
A
#
# COMPACT_ATOMS: atom_id res chain seq x y z
N GLY A 1 22.74 -17.72 -17.03
CA GLY A 1 21.80 -18.11 -16.02
C GLY A 1 21.85 -17.16 -14.85
N GLY A 2 20.74 -16.44 -14.57
CA GLY A 2 20.61 -15.60 -13.39
C GLY A 2 20.37 -16.43 -12.14
N LEU A 3 20.65 -15.86 -10.97
CA LEU A 3 20.36 -16.48 -9.68
C LEU A 3 18.84 -16.62 -9.51
N ALA A 4 18.34 -17.81 -9.22
CA ALA A 4 16.93 -18.01 -8.89
C ALA A 4 16.68 -17.51 -7.46
N ALA A 5 16.03 -16.35 -7.32
CA ALA A 5 15.75 -15.76 -6.02
C ALA A 5 14.50 -16.38 -5.34
N VAL A 6 13.56 -16.92 -6.13
CA VAL A 6 12.37 -17.66 -5.69
C VAL A 6 12.28 -18.88 -6.59
N ASN A 7 12.23 -20.07 -6.00
CA ASN A 7 12.20 -21.31 -6.74
C ASN A 7 11.17 -22.27 -6.15
N ASP A 8 10.27 -22.78 -7.00
CA ASP A 8 9.27 -23.79 -6.69
C ASP A 8 8.46 -23.51 -5.41
N VAL A 9 7.87 -22.30 -5.32
CA VAL A 9 7.03 -21.90 -4.21
C VAL A 9 5.56 -22.00 -4.62
N SER A 10 4.82 -22.83 -3.90
CA SER A 10 3.35 -22.92 -4.00
C SER A 10 2.74 -22.62 -2.64
N THR A 11 1.90 -21.59 -2.57
CA THR A 11 1.25 -21.18 -1.31
C THR A 11 -0.11 -20.54 -1.59
N VAL A 12 -0.95 -20.54 -0.57
CA VAL A 12 -2.25 -19.85 -0.58
C VAL A 12 -2.30 -18.86 0.57
N ILE A 13 -2.69 -17.64 0.26
CA ILE A 13 -2.93 -16.58 1.24
C ILE A 13 -4.45 -16.48 1.40
N GLU A 14 -4.94 -16.82 2.60
CA GLU A 14 -6.36 -16.81 2.88
C GLU A 14 -6.85 -15.40 3.27
N ALA A 15 -8.05 -15.04 2.77
CA ALA A 15 -8.67 -13.76 3.13
C ALA A 15 -8.97 -13.69 4.64
N GLY A 16 -8.83 -12.48 5.22
CA GLY A 16 -9.09 -12.24 6.65
C GLY A 16 -8.01 -12.78 7.59
N LYS A 17 -6.86 -13.24 7.06
CA LYS A 17 -5.74 -13.73 7.86
C LYS A 17 -4.49 -12.88 7.67
N ILE A 18 -3.70 -12.80 8.73
CA ILE A 18 -2.33 -12.28 8.69
C ILE A 18 -1.40 -13.44 8.37
N ASN A 19 -0.62 -13.30 7.29
CA ASN A 19 0.38 -14.27 6.88
C ASN A 19 1.76 -13.63 6.96
N ALA A 20 2.72 -14.28 7.62
CA ALA A 20 4.09 -13.81 7.74
C ALA A 20 5.03 -14.65 6.87
N ILE A 21 5.93 -13.97 6.14
CA ILE A 21 7.03 -14.61 5.41
C ILE A 21 8.31 -14.35 6.19
N ILE A 22 8.89 -15.39 6.76
CA ILE A 22 10.06 -15.33 7.62
C ILE A 22 11.25 -15.94 6.88
N GLY A 23 12.43 -15.35 7.05
CA GLY A 23 13.68 -15.86 6.48
C GLY A 23 14.80 -14.85 6.59
N PRO A 24 16.08 -15.27 6.45
CA PRO A 24 17.23 -14.39 6.51
C PRO A 24 17.24 -13.35 5.39
N ASN A 25 18.14 -12.36 5.48
CA ASN A 25 18.38 -11.41 4.41
C ASN A 25 18.87 -12.17 3.16
N GLY A 26 18.36 -11.78 1.99
CA GLY A 26 18.65 -12.47 0.73
C GLY A 26 17.81 -13.73 0.46
N ALA A 27 16.91 -14.17 1.35
CA ALA A 27 16.05 -15.34 1.15
C ALA A 27 14.95 -15.15 0.08
N GLY A 28 14.90 -14.02 -0.62
CA GLY A 28 13.93 -13.79 -1.68
C GLY A 28 12.58 -13.20 -1.24
N LYS A 29 12.40 -12.80 0.03
CA LYS A 29 11.13 -12.22 0.55
C LYS A 29 10.63 -11.05 -0.30
N THR A 30 11.48 -10.07 -0.54
CA THR A 30 11.15 -8.89 -1.36
C THR A 30 10.88 -9.28 -2.82
N THR A 31 11.61 -10.28 -3.35
CA THR A 31 11.36 -10.80 -4.70
C THR A 31 9.98 -11.46 -4.77
N PHE A 32 9.58 -12.21 -3.75
CA PHE A 32 8.25 -12.80 -3.66
C PHE A 32 7.16 -11.72 -3.63
N PHE A 33 7.32 -10.66 -2.86
CA PHE A 33 6.41 -9.52 -2.87
C PHE A 33 6.38 -8.79 -4.22
N ASN A 34 7.53 -8.68 -4.91
CA ASN A 34 7.62 -8.12 -6.25
C ASN A 34 6.84 -8.95 -7.27
N LEU A 35 6.82 -10.27 -7.13
CA LEU A 35 6.03 -11.17 -7.98
C LEU A 35 4.52 -10.96 -7.73
N ILE A 36 4.06 -10.98 -6.48
CA ILE A 36 2.63 -10.80 -6.13
C ILE A 36 2.13 -9.43 -6.59
N SER A 37 2.93 -8.36 -6.41
CA SER A 37 2.57 -7.00 -6.83
C SER A 37 2.81 -6.73 -8.33
N SER A 38 3.21 -7.75 -9.10
CA SER A 38 3.55 -7.68 -10.54
C SER A 38 4.66 -6.69 -10.89
N MET A 39 5.46 -6.26 -9.93
CA MET A 39 6.68 -5.47 -10.18
C MET A 39 7.72 -6.31 -10.95
N HIS A 40 7.75 -7.62 -10.72
CA HIS A 40 8.48 -8.60 -11.51
C HIS A 40 7.54 -9.66 -12.07
N LYS A 41 7.90 -10.23 -13.21
CA LYS A 41 7.16 -11.36 -13.80
C LYS A 41 7.82 -12.67 -13.38
N PRO A 42 7.05 -13.71 -13.02
CA PRO A 42 7.61 -15.03 -12.79
C PRO A 42 8.13 -15.62 -14.12
N THR A 43 9.22 -16.39 -14.04
CA THR A 43 9.76 -17.11 -15.21
C THR A 43 8.85 -18.28 -15.59
N SER A 44 8.19 -18.88 -14.60
CA SER A 44 7.22 -19.97 -14.75
C SER A 44 6.24 -19.96 -13.58
N GLY A 45 5.14 -20.71 -13.69
CA GLY A 45 4.08 -20.75 -12.70
C GLY A 45 3.02 -19.66 -12.90
N THR A 46 2.03 -19.63 -12.03
CA THR A 46 0.87 -18.73 -12.10
C THR A 46 0.61 -18.07 -10.76
N ILE A 47 0.13 -16.84 -10.79
CA ILE A 47 -0.32 -16.08 -9.62
C ILE A 47 -1.79 -15.76 -9.82
N THR A 48 -2.63 -16.20 -8.88
CA THR A 48 -4.07 -15.97 -8.91
C THR A 48 -4.50 -15.09 -7.75
N PHE A 49 -5.30 -14.08 -8.02
CA PHE A 49 -5.86 -13.19 -7.02
C PHE A 49 -7.39 -13.16 -7.13
N ASN A 50 -8.10 -13.57 -6.07
CA ASN A 50 -9.56 -13.70 -6.06
C ASN A 50 -10.12 -14.47 -7.26
N GLY A 51 -9.49 -15.60 -7.63
CA GLY A 51 -9.88 -16.44 -8.77
C GLY A 51 -9.46 -15.93 -10.15
N GLN A 52 -8.85 -14.76 -10.25
CA GLN A 52 -8.36 -14.19 -11.49
C GLN A 52 -6.85 -14.41 -11.62
N ASP A 53 -6.40 -14.89 -12.79
CA ASP A 53 -4.97 -14.94 -13.13
C ASP A 53 -4.42 -13.52 -13.31
N VAL A 54 -3.43 -13.17 -12.49
CA VAL A 54 -2.76 -11.86 -12.50
C VAL A 54 -1.31 -11.96 -12.97
N THR A 55 -0.84 -13.13 -13.38
CA THR A 55 0.56 -13.41 -13.72
C THR A 55 1.14 -12.44 -14.74
N SER A 56 0.37 -12.10 -15.76
CA SER A 56 0.79 -11.21 -16.86
C SER A 56 0.39 -9.75 -16.67
N LEU A 57 -0.42 -9.42 -15.66
CA LEU A 57 -0.92 -8.07 -15.45
C LEU A 57 0.20 -7.11 -15.03
N ARG A 58 0.05 -5.83 -15.38
CA ARG A 58 0.94 -4.76 -14.93
C ARG A 58 0.66 -4.38 -13.46
N PRO A 59 1.64 -3.75 -12.77
CA PRO A 59 1.45 -3.33 -11.38
C PRO A 59 0.21 -2.44 -11.15
N ASP A 60 -0.07 -1.52 -12.08
CA ASP A 60 -1.24 -0.64 -12.00
C ASP A 60 -2.56 -1.41 -12.12
N GLN A 61 -2.59 -2.49 -12.89
CA GLN A 61 -3.77 -3.35 -13.03
C GLN A 61 -3.99 -4.20 -11.77
N VAL A 62 -2.92 -4.77 -11.21
CA VAL A 62 -2.98 -5.53 -9.95
C VAL A 62 -3.39 -4.63 -8.78
N ALA A 63 -2.88 -3.40 -8.72
CA ALA A 63 -3.28 -2.42 -7.74
C ALA A 63 -4.78 -2.08 -7.82
N LYS A 64 -5.35 -1.97 -9.04
CA LYS A 64 -6.79 -1.73 -9.25
C LYS A 64 -7.67 -2.90 -8.79
N LEU A 65 -7.15 -4.12 -8.76
CA LEU A 65 -7.85 -5.28 -8.22
C LEU A 65 -7.92 -5.29 -6.69
N GLY A 66 -7.15 -4.41 -6.02
CA GLY A 66 -7.15 -4.26 -4.57
C GLY A 66 -5.88 -4.79 -3.88
N VAL A 67 -4.78 -4.97 -4.60
CA VAL A 67 -3.48 -5.26 -3.98
C VAL A 67 -2.78 -3.94 -3.66
N ALA A 68 -2.51 -3.68 -2.38
CA ALA A 68 -1.68 -2.57 -1.94
C ALA A 68 -0.35 -3.08 -1.40
N ARG A 69 0.68 -2.24 -1.48
CA ARG A 69 2.00 -2.51 -0.92
C ARG A 69 2.55 -1.26 -0.26
N THR A 70 3.15 -1.43 0.91
CA THR A 70 4.02 -0.42 1.50
C THR A 70 5.41 -0.55 0.87
N PHE A 71 6.04 0.59 0.57
CA PHE A 71 7.42 0.63 0.10
C PHE A 71 8.31 1.09 1.25
N GLN A 72 9.55 0.60 1.31
CA GLN A 72 10.56 1.00 2.30
C GLN A 72 10.84 2.52 2.28
N SER A 73 10.66 3.17 1.12
CA SER A 73 10.72 4.61 0.96
C SER A 73 9.40 5.13 0.39
N THR A 74 8.53 5.65 1.24
CA THR A 74 7.33 6.33 0.77
C THR A 74 7.67 7.78 0.47
N SER A 75 7.61 8.16 -0.81
CA SER A 75 7.75 9.56 -1.21
C SER A 75 6.45 10.29 -0.89
N LEU A 76 6.46 11.05 0.19
CA LEU A 76 5.40 11.98 0.52
C LEU A 76 5.67 13.34 -0.14
N PHE A 77 4.62 14.07 -0.46
CA PHE A 77 4.72 15.46 -0.89
C PHE A 77 4.98 16.32 0.35
N ASP A 78 6.22 16.68 0.61
CA ASP A 78 6.66 17.38 1.83
C ASP A 78 5.94 18.71 2.08
N LYS A 79 5.53 19.40 1.02
CA LYS A 79 4.81 20.68 1.07
C LYS A 79 3.29 20.53 1.18
N ALA A 80 2.77 19.32 1.21
CA ALA A 80 1.36 19.02 1.43
C ALA A 80 1.16 18.53 2.87
N THR A 81 -0.08 18.63 3.39
CA THR A 81 -0.40 18.06 4.71
C THR A 81 -0.37 16.53 4.66
N VAL A 82 -0.25 15.90 5.82
CA VAL A 82 -0.34 14.44 5.94
C VAL A 82 -1.66 13.96 5.35
N LEU A 83 -2.78 14.61 5.69
CA LEU A 83 -4.10 14.25 5.18
C LEU A 83 -4.19 14.39 3.64
N ASP A 84 -3.64 15.48 3.07
CA ASP A 84 -3.66 15.67 1.62
C ASP A 84 -2.85 14.60 0.88
N ASN A 85 -1.73 14.15 1.47
CA ASN A 85 -0.97 13.01 0.92
C ASN A 85 -1.83 11.75 0.82
N LEU A 86 -2.61 11.43 1.86
CA LEU A 86 -3.50 10.26 1.84
C LEU A 86 -4.62 10.42 0.80
N ILE A 87 -5.23 11.61 0.71
CA ILE A 87 -6.28 11.90 -0.28
C ILE A 87 -5.76 11.74 -1.70
N VAL A 88 -4.57 12.27 -2.01
CA VAL A 88 -3.94 12.14 -3.33
C VAL A 88 -3.65 10.67 -3.65
N GLY A 89 -3.10 9.91 -2.71
CA GLY A 89 -2.83 8.49 -2.87
C GLY A 89 -4.10 7.68 -3.19
N HIS A 90 -5.23 7.99 -2.56
CA HIS A 90 -6.51 7.38 -2.87
C HIS A 90 -7.04 7.80 -4.25
N ARG A 91 -6.95 9.08 -4.61
CA ARG A 91 -7.44 9.62 -5.90
C ARG A 91 -6.74 9.03 -7.13
N LEU A 92 -5.47 8.67 -7.03
CA LEU A 92 -4.75 8.01 -8.12
C LEU A 92 -5.37 6.65 -8.52
N ARG A 93 -6.29 6.12 -7.70
CA ARG A 93 -7.04 4.88 -7.96
C ARG A 93 -8.51 5.10 -8.34
N THR A 94 -9.04 6.32 -8.20
CA THR A 94 -10.42 6.63 -8.59
C THR A 94 -10.50 6.96 -10.09
N HIS A 95 -11.65 6.62 -10.71
CA HIS A 95 -11.84 6.73 -12.15
C HIS A 95 -12.40 8.08 -12.63
N SER A 96 -12.32 9.14 -11.81
CA SER A 96 -12.84 10.46 -12.20
C SER A 96 -12.03 11.04 -13.36
N GLY A 97 -12.65 11.14 -14.52
CA GLY A 97 -12.06 11.73 -15.72
C GLY A 97 -11.97 13.26 -15.62
N LEU A 98 -11.13 13.87 -16.45
CA LEU A 98 -10.99 15.34 -16.58
C LEU A 98 -12.35 16.05 -16.80
N TRP A 99 -13.30 15.41 -17.43
CA TRP A 99 -14.64 15.94 -17.70
C TRP A 99 -15.51 16.04 -16.44
N ASP A 100 -15.33 15.15 -15.46
CA ASP A 100 -16.05 15.20 -14.18
C ASP A 100 -15.57 16.37 -13.33
N VAL A 101 -14.27 16.69 -13.41
CA VAL A 101 -13.64 17.85 -12.74
C VAL A 101 -14.19 19.16 -13.32
N LEU A 102 -14.29 19.27 -14.66
CA LEU A 102 -14.76 20.49 -15.34
C LEU A 102 -16.24 20.77 -15.10
N ARG A 103 -17.06 19.74 -14.87
CA ARG A 103 -18.50 19.89 -14.64
C ARG A 103 -18.89 20.12 -13.18
N GLY A 104 -17.94 20.04 -12.21
CA GLY A 104 -18.22 20.26 -10.78
C GLY A 104 -19.33 19.33 -10.26
N SER A 105 -19.38 18.09 -10.75
CA SER A 105 -20.51 17.18 -10.53
C SER A 105 -20.66 16.84 -9.04
N SER A 106 -21.93 16.62 -8.62
CA SER A 106 -22.25 16.12 -7.27
C SER A 106 -21.51 14.82 -6.94
N ARG A 107 -21.24 13.99 -7.96
CA ARG A 107 -20.45 12.78 -7.87
C ARG A 107 -19.00 13.04 -7.45
N LEU A 108 -18.36 14.08 -7.99
CA LEU A 108 -16.98 14.44 -7.62
C LEU A 108 -16.88 14.86 -6.15
N ARG A 109 -17.85 15.64 -5.65
CA ARG A 109 -17.90 16.05 -4.23
C ARG A 109 -18.11 14.87 -3.31
N GLU A 110 -18.93 13.92 -3.70
CA GLU A 110 -19.15 12.69 -2.93
C GLU A 110 -17.91 11.80 -2.91
N GLU A 111 -17.25 11.60 -4.05
CA GLU A 111 -15.99 10.88 -4.12
C GLU A 111 -14.92 11.56 -3.25
N GLU A 112 -14.83 12.89 -3.26
CA GLU A 112 -13.89 13.63 -2.43
C GLU A 112 -14.21 13.49 -0.93
N ARG A 113 -15.48 13.51 -0.55
CA ARG A 113 -15.91 13.27 0.83
C ARG A 113 -15.50 11.88 1.30
N VAL A 114 -15.79 10.85 0.50
CA VAL A 114 -15.43 9.46 0.81
C VAL A 114 -13.92 9.29 0.91
N CYS A 115 -13.14 9.88 -0.02
CA CYS A 115 -11.68 9.85 0.05
C CYS A 115 -11.15 10.47 1.35
N ARG A 116 -11.73 11.60 1.75
CA ARG A 116 -11.34 12.32 2.97
C ARG A 116 -11.70 11.54 4.24
N GLU A 117 -12.85 10.89 4.27
CA GLU A 117 -13.26 10.03 5.38
C GLU A 117 -12.32 8.85 5.51
N LYS A 118 -12.09 8.08 4.44
CA LYS A 118 -11.16 6.96 4.45
C LYS A 118 -9.74 7.35 4.86
N ALA A 119 -9.27 8.52 4.42
CA ALA A 119 -7.97 9.04 4.81
C ALA A 119 -7.91 9.35 6.33
N ARG A 120 -8.98 9.91 6.91
CA ARG A 120 -9.07 10.15 8.35
C ARG A 120 -9.13 8.87 9.15
N ASP A 121 -9.97 7.91 8.73
CA ASP A 121 -10.08 6.61 9.38
C ASP A 121 -8.74 5.87 9.39
N ALA A 122 -7.99 5.95 8.27
CA ALA A 122 -6.66 5.36 8.18
C ALA A 122 -5.65 6.04 9.12
N LEU A 123 -5.70 7.38 9.27
CA LEU A 123 -4.86 8.12 10.21
C LEU A 123 -5.24 7.82 11.66
N ASP A 124 -6.52 7.67 11.94
CA ASP A 124 -7.01 7.29 13.28
C ASP A 124 -6.53 5.89 13.66
N PHE A 125 -6.64 4.95 12.74
CA PHE A 125 -6.18 3.58 12.92
C PHE A 125 -4.70 3.48 13.31
N VAL A 126 -3.84 4.35 12.72
CA VAL A 126 -2.40 4.38 13.04
C VAL A 126 -2.04 5.35 14.17
N GLY A 127 -3.04 5.96 14.84
CA GLY A 127 -2.85 6.90 15.96
C GLY A 127 -2.27 8.26 15.56
N LEU A 128 -2.42 8.68 14.31
CA LEU A 128 -1.82 9.91 13.76
C LEU A 128 -2.85 11.01 13.42
N SER A 129 -4.09 10.92 13.90
CA SER A 129 -5.13 11.95 13.66
C SER A 129 -4.69 13.35 14.08
N HIS A 130 -3.86 13.45 15.14
CA HIS A 130 -3.36 14.71 15.68
C HIS A 130 -2.39 15.45 14.76
N ILE A 131 -1.75 14.78 13.78
CA ILE A 131 -0.85 15.38 12.81
C ILE A 131 -1.46 15.52 11.42
N ALA A 132 -2.74 15.24 11.24
CA ALA A 132 -3.42 15.24 9.94
C ALA A 132 -3.17 16.50 9.10
N TYR A 133 -3.09 17.66 9.76
CA TYR A 133 -2.91 18.97 9.13
C TYR A 133 -1.47 19.49 9.18
N ARG A 134 -0.51 18.74 9.73
CA ARG A 134 0.92 19.09 9.67
C ARG A 134 1.46 18.83 8.27
N LEU A 135 2.47 19.58 7.85
CA LEU A 135 3.18 19.32 6.61
C LEU A 135 3.94 17.99 6.72
N ALA A 136 3.90 17.20 5.66
CA ALA A 136 4.61 15.92 5.64
C ALA A 136 6.14 16.08 5.74
N GLY A 137 6.66 17.28 5.40
CA GLY A 137 8.07 17.63 5.61
C GLY A 137 8.49 17.74 7.07
N ASP A 138 7.54 18.04 7.97
CA ASP A 138 7.80 18.36 9.38
C ASP A 138 7.55 17.20 10.34
N ILE A 139 7.20 16.02 9.82
CA ILE A 139 6.94 14.83 10.63
C ILE A 139 8.22 13.99 10.80
N THR A 140 8.29 13.22 11.89
CA THR A 140 9.41 12.34 12.17
C THR A 140 9.47 11.15 11.20
N GLN A 141 10.61 10.43 11.16
CA GLN A 141 10.75 9.24 10.32
C GLN A 141 9.80 8.10 10.76
N GLU A 142 9.52 7.99 12.06
CA GLU A 142 8.56 7.03 12.59
C GLU A 142 7.13 7.38 12.12
N GLU A 143 6.73 8.65 12.30
CA GLU A 143 5.44 9.14 11.80
C GLU A 143 5.32 8.92 10.28
N ARG A 144 6.39 9.14 9.50
CA ARG A 144 6.42 8.86 8.05
C ARG A 144 6.12 7.39 7.72
N LYS A 145 6.69 6.44 8.48
CA LYS A 145 6.41 5.01 8.31
C LYS A 145 4.95 4.69 8.58
N ARG A 146 4.39 5.21 9.67
CA ARG A 146 2.96 5.05 10.00
C ARG A 146 2.05 5.72 8.96
N VAL A 147 2.43 6.89 8.44
CA VAL A 147 1.71 7.56 7.34
C VAL A 147 1.77 6.71 6.06
N ALA A 148 2.90 6.08 5.76
CA ALA A 148 3.02 5.17 4.62
C ALA A 148 2.07 3.97 4.72
N PHE A 149 1.92 3.44 5.93
CA PHE A 149 0.96 2.37 6.23
C PHE A 149 -0.49 2.86 6.10
N ALA A 150 -0.80 4.02 6.69
CA ALA A 150 -2.12 4.64 6.55
C ALA A 150 -2.48 4.93 5.08
N LEU A 151 -1.51 5.38 4.27
CA LEU A 151 -1.69 5.60 2.83
C LEU A 151 -2.10 4.31 2.10
N ALA A 152 -1.47 3.19 2.44
CA ALA A 152 -1.83 1.90 1.86
C ALA A 152 -3.23 1.44 2.31
N LEU A 153 -3.57 1.62 3.60
CA LEU A 153 -4.90 1.30 4.15
C LEU A 153 -6.00 2.18 3.54
N ALA A 154 -5.77 3.47 3.38
CA ALA A 154 -6.75 4.40 2.81
C ALA A 154 -7.23 3.99 1.40
N THR A 155 -6.47 3.13 0.71
CA THR A 155 -6.87 2.60 -0.60
C THR A 155 -7.89 1.48 -0.52
N ASP A 156 -8.32 1.08 0.68
CA ASP A 156 -9.25 -0.03 0.93
C ASP A 156 -8.80 -1.33 0.25
N PRO A 157 -7.60 -1.84 0.58
CA PRO A 157 -7.04 -2.98 -0.13
C PRO A 157 -7.70 -4.29 0.31
N LYS A 158 -7.82 -5.24 -0.63
CA LYS A 158 -8.19 -6.63 -0.35
C LYS A 158 -6.98 -7.46 0.10
N LEU A 159 -5.78 -7.07 -0.33
CA LEU A 159 -4.51 -7.64 0.09
C LEU A 159 -3.52 -6.50 0.34
N LEU A 160 -2.98 -6.44 1.55
CA LEU A 160 -1.93 -5.51 1.92
C LEU A 160 -0.60 -6.25 2.11
N LEU A 161 0.40 -5.88 1.34
CA LEU A 161 1.76 -6.40 1.41
C LEU A 161 2.62 -5.43 2.22
N LEU A 162 3.12 -5.89 3.37
CA LEU A 162 3.99 -5.12 4.27
C LEU A 162 5.42 -5.63 4.15
N ASP A 163 6.32 -4.82 3.59
CA ASP A 163 7.74 -5.17 3.46
C ASP A 163 8.50 -4.53 4.64
N GLU A 164 8.95 -5.35 5.58
CA GLU A 164 9.67 -4.96 6.80
C GLU A 164 8.95 -3.87 7.63
N PRO A 165 7.69 -4.07 8.06
CA PRO A 165 6.91 -3.04 8.78
C PRO A 165 7.59 -2.57 10.08
N ALA A 166 8.37 -3.44 10.73
CA ALA A 166 9.13 -3.15 11.97
C ALA A 166 10.57 -2.74 11.71
N GLY A 167 11.02 -2.58 10.46
CA GLY A 167 12.40 -2.21 10.14
C GLY A 167 12.80 -0.87 10.77
N GLY A 168 13.67 -0.91 11.77
CA GLY A 168 14.18 0.26 12.49
C GLY A 168 13.33 0.73 13.68
N VAL A 169 12.36 -0.05 14.14
CA VAL A 169 11.67 0.16 15.41
C VAL A 169 12.45 -0.58 16.51
N ASN A 170 12.76 0.10 17.62
CA ASN A 170 13.37 -0.53 18.78
C ASN A 170 12.45 -1.64 19.32
N PRO A 171 12.98 -2.78 19.80
CA PRO A 171 12.17 -3.85 20.37
C PRO A 171 11.23 -3.41 21.50
N GLU A 172 11.58 -2.36 22.22
CA GLU A 172 10.78 -1.79 23.31
C GLU A 172 9.55 -1.00 22.83
N GLU A 173 9.48 -0.62 21.54
CA GLU A 173 8.35 0.10 20.94
C GLU A 173 7.37 -0.83 20.20
N THR A 174 7.67 -2.13 20.15
CA THR A 174 6.89 -3.12 19.40
C THR A 174 5.69 -3.65 20.20
N GLU A 175 5.55 -3.33 21.48
CA GLU A 175 4.38 -3.75 22.31
C GLU A 175 3.08 -3.02 21.98
N GLY A 176 3.08 -2.09 21.03
CA GLY A 176 1.90 -1.31 20.61
C GLY A 176 1.49 -1.48 19.13
N LEU A 177 2.07 -2.44 18.41
CA LEU A 177 1.71 -2.84 17.04
C LEU A 177 1.14 -4.29 17.08
#